data_1ebd85e0bcd3881b89454e6042bc119d
#
_entry.id   1ebd85e0bcd3881b89454e6042bc119d
#
_cell.length_a   1.000
_cell.length_b   1.000
_cell.length_c   1.000
_cell.angle_alpha   90.00
_cell.angle_beta   90.00
_cell.angle_gamma   90.00
#
_symmetry.space_group_name_H-M   'P 1'
#
loop_
_entity.id
_entity.type
_entity.pdbx_description
1 polymer ?
#
loop_
_entity_poly.entity_id
_entity_poly.type
_entity_poly.pdbx_seq_one_letter_code
_entity_poly.pdbx_strand_id
1 'polypeptide(L)'
;AEDEDAIRDFIVINLKRSGYEVFDAPNGKIAYEMFEENPTGFDVAILDIMMPEMDGFTLCKKIREKSSSIGIIMLSAKTQEMDKVNGLMLGADDYVTKPFSPSELVARVDAIHRRVTMASQQQQTFEITSGPFVINQKSRTLTKNGKLIDLTQVEFQIMEYLLKNPNVALERSDILSHVWGENYFGDIKIVDVNIRRLRMKIEEDPSSPQYLTTVWGFGYKWTV
;
A
#
# COMPACT_ATOMS: atom_id res chain seq x y z
N ALA A 1 12.28 -10.17 -2.59
CA ALA A 1 12.31 -11.59 -2.91
C ALA A 1 12.05 -11.79 -4.39
N GLU A 2 12.89 -12.55 -5.06
CA GLU A 2 12.89 -12.75 -6.51
C GLU A 2 13.71 -14.01 -6.80
N ASP A 3 13.18 -14.97 -7.55
CA ASP A 3 13.87 -16.23 -7.81
C ASP A 3 14.86 -16.17 -8.98
N GLU A 4 14.64 -15.29 -9.96
CA GLU A 4 15.55 -15.07 -11.06
C GLU A 4 16.78 -14.24 -10.63
N ASP A 5 17.96 -14.86 -10.55
CA ASP A 5 19.21 -14.22 -10.08
C ASP A 5 19.50 -12.90 -10.81
N ALA A 6 19.35 -12.86 -12.14
CA ALA A 6 19.63 -11.66 -12.93
C ALA A 6 18.69 -10.49 -12.61
N ILE A 7 17.40 -10.77 -12.35
CA ILE A 7 16.42 -9.75 -11.97
C ILE A 7 16.66 -9.32 -10.52
N ARG A 8 16.95 -10.26 -9.62
CA ARG A 8 17.27 -9.99 -8.21
C ARG A 8 18.49 -9.08 -8.10
N ASP A 9 19.59 -9.41 -8.77
CA ASP A 9 20.81 -8.60 -8.81
C ASP A 9 20.55 -7.21 -9.38
N PHE A 10 19.77 -7.13 -10.46
CA PHE A 10 19.39 -5.84 -11.06
C PHE A 10 18.63 -4.96 -10.06
N ILE A 11 17.65 -5.51 -9.32
CA ILE A 11 16.90 -4.80 -8.28
C ILE A 11 17.84 -4.32 -7.16
N VAL A 12 18.66 -5.23 -6.62
CA VAL A 12 19.59 -4.94 -5.53
C VAL A 12 20.57 -3.82 -5.89
N ILE A 13 21.18 -3.89 -7.07
CA ILE A 13 22.15 -2.89 -7.53
C ILE A 13 21.51 -1.51 -7.63
N ASN A 14 20.32 -1.41 -8.21
CA ASN A 14 19.68 -0.10 -8.43
C ASN A 14 19.17 0.51 -7.11
N LEU A 15 18.63 -0.28 -6.21
CA LEU A 15 18.21 0.20 -4.90
C LEU A 15 19.39 0.62 -4.02
N LYS A 16 20.47 -0.15 -4.00
CA LYS A 16 21.71 0.24 -3.27
C LYS A 16 22.29 1.54 -3.82
N ARG A 17 22.28 1.74 -5.16
CA ARG A 17 22.69 3.02 -5.77
C ARG A 17 21.81 4.21 -5.36
N SER A 18 20.56 3.95 -5.05
CA SER A 18 19.62 4.97 -4.56
C SER A 18 19.70 5.19 -3.04
N GLY A 19 20.66 4.54 -2.35
CA GLY A 19 20.93 4.75 -0.94
C GLY A 19 20.16 3.82 0.01
N TYR A 20 19.48 2.80 -0.50
CA TYR A 20 18.77 1.83 0.33
C TYR A 20 19.71 0.73 0.84
N GLU A 21 19.47 0.31 2.08
CA GLU A 21 19.97 -0.97 2.58
C GLU A 21 19.05 -2.08 2.04
N VAL A 22 19.63 -3.08 1.38
CA VAL A 22 18.86 -4.10 0.66
C VAL A 22 19.24 -5.48 1.12
N PHE A 23 18.26 -6.23 1.55
CA PHE A 23 18.32 -7.65 1.87
C PHE A 23 17.59 -8.42 0.78
N ASP A 24 18.23 -9.41 0.20
CA ASP A 24 17.68 -10.18 -0.90
C ASP A 24 17.42 -11.63 -0.53
N ALA A 25 16.40 -12.22 -1.12
CA ALA A 25 16.00 -13.59 -0.91
C ALA A 25 15.63 -14.25 -2.23
N PRO A 26 16.07 -15.51 -2.49
CA PRO A 26 15.82 -16.21 -3.74
C PRO A 26 14.44 -16.87 -3.80
N ASN A 27 13.67 -16.85 -2.73
CA ASN A 27 12.30 -17.36 -2.68
C ASN A 27 11.52 -16.76 -1.50
N GLY A 28 10.21 -16.98 -1.49
CA GLY A 28 9.34 -16.42 -0.47
C GLY A 28 9.53 -17.02 0.92
N LYS A 29 10.01 -18.27 1.03
CA LYS A 29 10.25 -18.90 2.33
C LYS A 29 11.41 -18.24 3.05
N ILE A 30 12.55 -18.08 2.38
CA ILE A 30 13.72 -17.39 2.92
C ILE A 30 13.37 -15.94 3.27
N ALA A 31 12.64 -15.25 2.39
CA ALA A 31 12.18 -13.90 2.68
C ALA A 31 11.30 -13.82 3.94
N TYR A 32 10.43 -14.81 4.15
CA TYR A 32 9.59 -14.87 5.33
C TYR A 32 10.41 -15.15 6.61
N GLU A 33 11.38 -16.04 6.54
CA GLU A 33 12.30 -16.34 7.66
C GLU A 33 13.07 -15.06 8.06
N MET A 34 13.62 -14.31 7.09
CA MET A 34 14.29 -13.03 7.35
C MET A 34 13.34 -12.00 8.00
N PHE A 35 12.09 -11.95 7.54
CA PHE A 35 11.09 -11.07 8.14
C PHE A 35 10.75 -11.50 9.59
N GLU A 36 10.62 -12.80 9.86
CA GLU A 36 10.34 -13.30 11.22
C GLU A 36 11.47 -13.00 12.21
N GLU A 37 12.73 -13.03 11.75
CA GLU A 37 13.89 -12.67 12.57
C GLU A 37 13.92 -11.18 12.96
N ASN A 38 13.44 -10.30 12.09
CA ASN A 38 13.39 -8.86 12.35
C ASN A 38 12.13 -8.19 11.77
N PRO A 39 10.95 -8.37 12.39
CA PRO A 39 9.67 -7.89 11.83
C PRO A 39 9.54 -6.37 11.68
N THR A 40 10.36 -5.60 12.39
CA THR A 40 10.37 -4.12 12.34
C THR A 40 11.57 -3.55 11.58
N GLY A 41 12.42 -4.39 11.02
CA GLY A 41 13.65 -4.00 10.34
C GLY A 41 13.50 -3.69 8.86
N PHE A 42 12.28 -3.73 8.34
CA PHE A 42 12.02 -3.51 6.92
C PHE A 42 10.96 -2.42 6.73
N ASP A 43 11.28 -1.42 5.91
CA ASP A 43 10.34 -0.37 5.53
C ASP A 43 9.52 -0.77 4.30
N VAL A 44 10.15 -1.43 3.32
CA VAL A 44 9.54 -1.84 2.06
C VAL A 44 9.94 -3.26 1.70
N ALA A 45 8.97 -4.07 1.30
CA ALA A 45 9.17 -5.39 0.73
C ALA A 45 8.79 -5.39 -0.76
N ILE A 46 9.69 -5.90 -1.60
CA ILE A 46 9.45 -6.11 -3.04
C ILE A 46 9.36 -7.61 -3.26
N LEU A 47 8.22 -8.09 -3.74
CA LEU A 47 7.89 -9.51 -3.80
C LEU A 47 7.53 -9.91 -5.23
N ASP A 48 8.29 -10.81 -5.83
CA ASP A 48 7.81 -11.46 -7.05
C ASP A 48 6.63 -12.37 -6.75
N ILE A 49 5.67 -12.39 -7.65
CA ILE A 49 4.48 -13.26 -7.51
C ILE A 49 4.87 -14.72 -7.69
N MET A 50 5.69 -15.01 -8.70
CA MET A 50 5.99 -16.38 -9.13
C MET A 50 7.33 -16.85 -8.56
N MET A 51 7.33 -17.30 -7.31
CA MET A 51 8.52 -17.85 -6.67
C MET A 51 8.31 -19.29 -6.21
N PRO A 52 9.36 -20.14 -6.21
CA PRO A 52 9.31 -21.47 -5.65
C PRO A 52 9.14 -21.46 -4.13
N GLU A 53 8.72 -22.58 -3.55
CA GLU A 53 8.51 -22.84 -2.11
C GLU A 53 7.38 -22.00 -1.48
N MET A 54 7.39 -20.70 -1.66
CA MET A 54 6.33 -19.77 -1.21
C MET A 54 6.18 -18.66 -2.23
N ASP A 55 5.02 -18.56 -2.85
CA ASP A 55 4.69 -17.50 -3.80
C ASP A 55 4.52 -16.14 -3.12
N GLY A 56 4.60 -15.05 -3.91
CA GLY A 56 4.52 -13.69 -3.40
C GLY A 56 3.17 -13.33 -2.76
N PHE A 57 2.07 -13.92 -3.21
CA PHE A 57 0.76 -13.68 -2.60
C PHE A 57 0.67 -14.26 -1.19
N THR A 58 1.15 -15.49 -1.03
CA THR A 58 1.23 -16.16 0.28
C THR A 58 2.15 -15.39 1.22
N LEU A 59 3.31 -14.94 0.73
CA LEU A 59 4.25 -14.14 1.50
C LEU A 59 3.64 -12.78 1.92
N CYS A 60 3.00 -12.07 0.99
CA CYS A 60 2.31 -10.82 1.26
C CYS A 60 1.27 -10.97 2.38
N LYS A 61 0.41 -12.00 2.27
CA LYS A 61 -0.59 -12.30 3.30
C LYS A 61 0.04 -12.55 4.67
N LYS A 62 1.09 -13.38 4.74
CA LYS A 62 1.78 -13.69 6.00
C LYS A 62 2.45 -12.45 6.63
N ILE A 63 3.05 -11.58 5.82
CA ILE A 63 3.60 -10.31 6.31
C ILE A 63 2.47 -9.45 6.85
N ARG A 64 1.33 -9.34 6.15
CA ARG A 64 0.18 -8.52 6.59
C ARG A 64 -0.49 -9.03 7.86
N GLU A 65 -0.47 -10.33 8.12
CA GLU A 65 -0.95 -10.89 9.39
C GLU A 65 -0.13 -10.41 10.61
N LYS A 66 1.12 -9.98 10.39
CA LYS A 66 2.04 -9.52 11.47
C LYS A 66 2.35 -8.02 11.41
N SER A 67 2.27 -7.39 10.25
CA SER A 67 2.63 -5.97 10.06
C SER A 67 1.75 -5.29 9.01
N SER A 68 1.08 -4.21 9.42
CA SER A 68 0.39 -3.29 8.52
C SER A 68 1.29 -2.13 8.07
N SER A 69 2.43 -1.92 8.73
CA SER A 69 3.32 -0.76 8.51
C SER A 69 4.30 -0.92 7.34
N ILE A 70 4.73 -2.13 7.03
CA ILE A 70 5.61 -2.40 5.88
C ILE A 70 4.91 -2.05 4.57
N GLY A 71 5.57 -1.30 3.70
CA GLY A 71 5.12 -1.11 2.32
C GLY A 71 5.38 -2.36 1.48
N ILE A 72 4.41 -2.84 0.71
CA ILE A 72 4.58 -4.04 -0.13
C ILE A 72 4.36 -3.69 -1.59
N ILE A 73 5.37 -3.95 -2.43
CA ILE A 73 5.31 -3.86 -3.89
C ILE A 73 5.35 -5.27 -4.47
N MET A 74 4.35 -5.62 -5.29
CA MET A 74 4.36 -6.89 -6.01
C MET A 74 5.00 -6.73 -7.38
N LEU A 75 5.86 -7.67 -7.77
CA LEU A 75 6.36 -7.79 -9.14
C LEU A 75 5.54 -8.82 -9.89
N SER A 76 5.05 -8.49 -11.06
CA SER A 76 4.13 -9.33 -11.84
C SER A 76 4.56 -9.45 -13.29
N ALA A 77 4.46 -10.63 -13.88
CA ALA A 77 4.53 -10.78 -15.33
C ALA A 77 3.25 -10.21 -15.98
N LYS A 78 3.36 -9.62 -17.15
CA LYS A 78 2.37 -8.80 -17.87
C LYS A 78 1.02 -9.48 -18.21
N THR A 79 0.79 -10.72 -17.81
CA THR A 79 -0.19 -11.60 -18.47
C THR A 79 -1.60 -11.64 -17.87
N GLN A 80 -1.87 -11.11 -16.66
CA GLN A 80 -3.24 -11.17 -16.11
C GLN A 80 -3.58 -9.94 -15.26
N GLU A 81 -4.59 -9.16 -15.69
CA GLU A 81 -5.20 -8.09 -14.86
C GLU A 81 -5.71 -8.64 -13.51
N MET A 82 -6.13 -9.91 -13.48
CA MET A 82 -6.59 -10.58 -12.26
C MET A 82 -5.50 -10.71 -11.18
N ASP A 83 -4.25 -10.94 -11.56
CA ASP A 83 -3.15 -11.06 -10.59
C ASP A 83 -2.85 -9.74 -9.90
N LYS A 84 -2.98 -8.62 -10.62
CA LYS A 84 -2.83 -7.27 -10.06
C LYS A 84 -3.91 -6.98 -9.01
N VAL A 85 -5.17 -7.28 -9.35
CA VAL A 85 -6.31 -7.09 -8.43
C VAL A 85 -6.17 -8.00 -7.21
N ASN A 86 -5.77 -9.26 -7.41
CA ASN A 86 -5.57 -10.20 -6.31
C ASN A 86 -4.44 -9.76 -5.37
N GLY A 87 -3.28 -9.35 -5.89
CA GLY A 87 -2.17 -8.85 -5.07
C GLY A 87 -2.55 -7.64 -4.22
N LEU A 88 -3.21 -6.66 -4.83
CA LEU A 88 -3.71 -5.49 -4.12
C LEU A 88 -4.78 -5.87 -3.09
N MET A 89 -5.68 -6.80 -3.39
CA MET A 89 -6.70 -7.28 -2.43
C MET A 89 -6.10 -8.03 -1.24
N LEU A 90 -4.93 -8.67 -1.41
CA LEU A 90 -4.20 -9.36 -0.33
C LEU A 90 -3.36 -8.43 0.56
N GLY A 91 -3.27 -7.15 0.23
CA GLY A 91 -2.60 -6.17 1.08
C GLY A 91 -1.37 -5.52 0.48
N ALA A 92 -1.02 -5.76 -0.77
CA ALA A 92 0.02 -4.98 -1.45
C ALA A 92 -0.38 -3.50 -1.59
N ASP A 93 0.58 -2.61 -1.51
CA ASP A 93 0.39 -1.16 -1.63
C ASP A 93 0.59 -0.69 -3.07
N ASP A 94 1.38 -1.42 -3.86
CA ASP A 94 1.63 -1.14 -5.27
C ASP A 94 2.00 -2.43 -6.02
N TYR A 95 2.06 -2.34 -7.35
CA TYR A 95 2.57 -3.42 -8.19
C TYR A 95 3.41 -2.86 -9.35
N VAL A 96 4.37 -3.64 -9.81
CA VAL A 96 5.22 -3.35 -10.96
C VAL A 96 5.16 -4.48 -11.96
N THR A 97 4.92 -4.15 -13.21
CA THR A 97 4.84 -5.17 -14.28
C THR A 97 6.21 -5.42 -14.90
N LYS A 98 6.64 -6.67 -14.96
CA LYS A 98 7.84 -7.08 -15.68
C LYS A 98 7.58 -7.05 -17.21
N PRO A 99 8.53 -6.54 -18.05
CA PRO A 99 9.78 -5.88 -17.66
C PRO A 99 9.56 -4.44 -17.20
N PHE A 100 10.33 -4.00 -16.22
CA PHE A 100 10.30 -2.64 -15.68
C PHE A 100 11.66 -1.93 -15.82
N SER A 101 11.63 -0.60 -15.80
CA SER A 101 12.85 0.19 -15.78
C SER A 101 13.37 0.39 -14.34
N PRO A 102 14.70 0.58 -14.13
CA PRO A 102 15.24 0.90 -12.83
C PRO A 102 14.60 2.14 -12.21
N SER A 103 14.41 3.18 -13.03
CA SER A 103 13.81 4.45 -12.58
C SER A 103 12.36 4.29 -12.14
N GLU A 104 11.57 3.43 -12.80
CA GLU A 104 10.21 3.13 -12.38
C GLU A 104 10.19 2.44 -11.02
N LEU A 105 10.99 1.38 -10.84
CA LEU A 105 11.04 0.65 -9.59
C LEU A 105 11.49 1.55 -8.44
N VAL A 106 12.58 2.30 -8.62
CA VAL A 106 13.11 3.22 -7.60
C VAL A 106 12.07 4.28 -7.23
N ALA A 107 11.42 4.91 -8.22
CA ALA A 107 10.40 5.93 -7.96
C ALA A 107 9.23 5.40 -7.12
N ARG A 108 8.81 4.14 -7.35
CA ARG A 108 7.75 3.49 -6.56
C ARG A 108 8.21 3.15 -5.14
N VAL A 109 9.43 2.64 -5.01
CA VAL A 109 10.05 2.39 -3.69
C VAL A 109 10.16 3.69 -2.91
N ASP A 110 10.67 4.78 -3.53
CA ASP A 110 10.77 6.11 -2.89
C ASP A 110 9.39 6.62 -2.44
N ALA A 111 8.37 6.45 -3.27
CA ALA A 111 7.01 6.87 -2.94
C ALA A 111 6.47 6.12 -1.71
N ILE A 112 6.68 4.82 -1.62
CA ILE A 112 6.23 3.99 -0.49
C ILE A 112 7.10 4.24 0.74
N HIS A 113 8.44 4.24 0.60
CA HIS A 113 9.38 4.48 1.69
C HIS A 113 9.13 5.84 2.36
N ARG A 114 8.94 6.91 1.57
CA ARG A 114 8.58 8.23 2.12
C ARG A 114 7.32 8.19 2.97
N ARG A 115 6.32 7.39 2.59
CA ARG A 115 5.09 7.24 3.37
C ARG A 115 5.32 6.53 4.70
N VAL A 116 6.17 5.51 4.70
CA VAL A 116 6.52 4.77 5.92
C VAL A 116 7.32 5.68 6.87
N THR A 117 8.27 6.46 6.37
CA THR A 117 9.20 7.27 7.17
C THR A 117 8.66 8.64 7.58
N MET A 118 7.79 9.31 6.78
CA MET A 118 7.17 10.59 7.17
C MET A 118 6.25 10.48 8.39
N ALA A 119 5.87 9.27 8.78
CA ALA A 119 5.14 9.00 10.02
C ALA A 119 5.83 9.52 11.29
N SER A 120 7.11 9.87 11.24
CA SER A 120 7.95 10.13 12.42
C SER A 120 8.21 11.61 12.76
N GLN A 121 7.84 12.61 11.94
CA GLN A 121 8.45 13.93 12.05
C GLN A 121 7.57 15.19 12.20
N GLN A 122 6.25 15.15 12.37
CA GLN A 122 5.48 16.40 12.54
C GLN A 122 4.64 16.47 13.83
N GLN A 123 4.89 17.50 14.62
CA GLN A 123 4.09 17.88 15.81
C GLN A 123 3.11 18.98 15.46
N GLN A 124 1.80 18.72 15.58
CA GLN A 124 0.72 19.67 15.96
C GLN A 124 -0.63 18.93 15.96
N THR A 125 -1.62 19.38 16.79
CA THR A 125 -2.96 18.78 17.07
C THR A 125 -3.58 17.98 15.93
N PHE A 126 -3.71 16.64 16.13
CA PHE A 126 -3.68 15.76 14.99
C PHE A 126 -4.83 14.76 14.98
N GLU A 127 -5.95 15.13 15.58
CA GLU A 127 -7.18 14.36 15.49
C GLU A 127 -8.17 15.04 14.56
N ILE A 128 -8.62 14.30 13.55
CA ILE A 128 -9.74 14.68 12.71
C ILE A 128 -10.90 13.76 13.09
N THR A 129 -11.98 14.35 13.59
CA THR A 129 -13.21 13.61 13.93
C THR A 129 -14.23 13.81 12.84
N SER A 130 -14.84 12.72 12.38
CA SER A 130 -15.88 12.73 11.36
C SER A 130 -16.90 11.62 11.63
N GLY A 131 -18.08 11.98 12.14
CA GLY A 131 -19.07 11.02 12.61
C GLY A 131 -18.49 10.10 13.68
N PRO A 132 -18.61 8.77 13.52
CA PRO A 132 -18.06 7.81 14.48
C PRO A 132 -16.54 7.59 14.36
N PHE A 133 -15.88 8.24 13.40
CA PHE A 133 -14.47 8.04 13.09
C PHE A 133 -13.60 9.13 13.70
N VAL A 134 -12.47 8.69 14.26
CA VAL A 134 -11.40 9.58 14.70
C VAL A 134 -10.09 9.10 14.08
N ILE A 135 -9.46 9.93 13.26
CA ILE A 135 -8.13 9.69 12.73
C ILE A 135 -7.11 10.48 13.53
N ASN A 136 -6.13 9.79 14.09
CA ASN A 136 -5.01 10.44 14.77
C ASN A 136 -3.79 10.38 13.82
N GLN A 137 -3.40 11.54 13.32
CA GLN A 137 -2.33 11.69 12.34
C GLN A 137 -0.94 11.38 12.93
N LYS A 138 -0.75 11.60 14.24
CA LYS A 138 0.53 11.36 14.91
C LYS A 138 0.77 9.87 15.15
N SER A 139 -0.21 9.16 15.70
CA SER A 139 -0.13 7.71 15.91
C SER A 139 -0.47 6.91 14.64
N ARG A 140 -0.94 7.58 13.58
CA ARG A 140 -1.42 6.98 12.32
C ARG A 140 -2.46 5.90 12.55
N THR A 141 -3.40 6.21 13.43
CA THR A 141 -4.48 5.30 13.79
C THR A 141 -5.83 5.83 13.35
N LEU A 142 -6.72 4.94 12.96
CA LEU A 142 -8.14 5.22 12.75
C LEU A 142 -8.94 4.43 13.77
N THR A 143 -9.89 5.09 14.41
CA THR A 143 -10.89 4.41 15.25
C THR A 143 -12.29 4.66 14.73
N LYS A 144 -13.20 3.67 14.90
CA LYS A 144 -14.65 3.82 14.70
C LYS A 144 -15.35 3.49 16.04
N ASN A 145 -16.10 4.43 16.58
CA ASN A 145 -16.72 4.30 17.91
C ASN A 145 -15.70 3.86 18.99
N GLY A 146 -14.47 4.42 18.95
CA GLY A 146 -13.38 4.09 19.88
C GLY A 146 -12.68 2.75 19.64
N LYS A 147 -13.12 1.94 18.67
CA LYS A 147 -12.44 0.69 18.29
C LYS A 147 -11.43 0.96 17.19
N LEU A 148 -10.21 0.49 17.39
CA LEU A 148 -9.13 0.60 16.41
C LEU A 148 -9.47 -0.17 15.13
N ILE A 149 -9.22 0.47 13.98
CA ILE A 149 -9.27 -0.15 12.65
C ILE A 149 -7.85 -0.23 12.12
N ASP A 150 -7.39 -1.44 11.82
CA ASP A 150 -6.08 -1.66 11.28
C ASP A 150 -6.03 -1.29 9.79
N LEU A 151 -5.20 -0.30 9.45
CA LEU A 151 -5.03 0.22 8.10
C LEU A 151 -3.59 0.07 7.65
N THR A 152 -3.40 -0.29 6.38
CA THR A 152 -2.09 -0.13 5.75
C THR A 152 -1.75 1.35 5.60
N GLN A 153 -0.48 1.66 5.27
CA GLN A 153 -0.04 3.05 5.10
C GLN A 153 -0.81 3.78 3.99
N VAL A 154 -1.08 3.08 2.89
CA VAL A 154 -1.86 3.61 1.76
C VAL A 154 -3.31 3.86 2.18
N GLU A 155 -3.94 2.89 2.82
CA GLU A 155 -5.31 3.02 3.32
C GLU A 155 -5.45 4.18 4.31
N PHE A 156 -4.48 4.34 5.20
CA PHE A 156 -4.44 5.46 6.14
C PHE A 156 -4.39 6.81 5.40
N GLN A 157 -3.52 6.97 4.39
CA GLN A 157 -3.41 8.22 3.64
C GLN A 157 -4.67 8.54 2.83
N ILE A 158 -5.30 7.52 2.23
CA ILE A 158 -6.58 7.71 1.56
C ILE A 158 -7.64 8.19 2.56
N MET A 159 -7.74 7.54 3.73
CA MET A 159 -8.68 7.95 4.78
C MET A 159 -8.40 9.35 5.28
N GLU A 160 -7.14 9.69 5.55
CA GLU A 160 -6.74 11.03 5.98
C GLU A 160 -7.16 12.10 4.95
N TYR A 161 -6.91 11.85 3.66
CA TYR A 161 -7.25 12.77 2.58
C TYR A 161 -8.77 12.94 2.45
N LEU A 162 -9.54 11.85 2.55
CA LEU A 162 -10.99 11.88 2.54
C LEU A 162 -11.58 12.63 3.74
N LEU A 163 -11.08 12.37 4.95
CA LEU A 163 -11.56 13.01 6.17
C LEU A 163 -11.20 14.51 6.25
N LYS A 164 -10.13 14.92 5.58
CA LYS A 164 -9.78 16.35 5.42
C LYS A 164 -10.69 17.08 4.43
N ASN A 165 -11.39 16.36 3.57
CA ASN A 165 -12.28 16.91 2.55
C ASN A 165 -13.71 16.32 2.66
N PRO A 166 -14.38 16.50 3.82
CA PRO A 166 -15.71 15.93 4.04
C PRO A 166 -16.72 16.53 3.08
N ASN A 167 -17.58 15.68 2.53
CA ASN A 167 -18.65 16.03 1.56
C ASN A 167 -18.16 16.59 0.22
N VAL A 168 -16.84 16.60 -0.03
CA VAL A 168 -16.25 16.97 -1.32
C VAL A 168 -16.05 15.72 -2.16
N ALA A 169 -16.47 15.75 -3.42
CA ALA A 169 -16.13 14.72 -4.38
C ALA A 169 -14.66 14.87 -4.81
N LEU A 170 -13.85 13.82 -4.60
CA LEU A 170 -12.45 13.77 -5.00
C LEU A 170 -12.32 12.93 -6.25
N GLU A 171 -11.60 13.43 -7.25
CA GLU A 171 -11.30 12.65 -8.45
C GLU A 171 -10.36 11.49 -8.13
N ARG A 172 -10.45 10.42 -8.93
CA ARG A 172 -9.50 9.30 -8.81
C ARG A 172 -8.05 9.73 -9.02
N SER A 173 -7.85 10.66 -9.96
CA SER A 173 -6.57 11.31 -10.26
C SER A 173 -6.01 12.07 -9.08
N ASP A 174 -6.86 12.81 -8.36
CA ASP A 174 -6.44 13.58 -7.18
C ASP A 174 -6.04 12.66 -6.03
N ILE A 175 -6.84 11.63 -5.77
CA ILE A 175 -6.51 10.61 -4.77
C ILE A 175 -5.20 9.91 -5.15
N LEU A 176 -5.02 9.55 -6.42
CA LEU A 176 -3.81 8.92 -6.93
C LEU A 176 -2.59 9.81 -6.71
N SER A 177 -2.65 11.05 -7.17
CA SER A 177 -1.54 12.02 -7.06
C SER A 177 -1.21 12.33 -5.60
N HIS A 178 -2.22 12.48 -4.74
CA HIS A 178 -2.02 12.74 -3.32
C HIS A 178 -1.33 11.57 -2.59
N VAL A 179 -1.73 10.35 -2.91
CA VAL A 179 -1.27 9.15 -2.19
C VAL A 179 -0.03 8.54 -2.84
N TRP A 180 0.06 8.46 -4.15
CA TRP A 180 1.19 7.85 -4.86
C TRP A 180 2.18 8.85 -5.45
N GLY A 181 1.81 10.14 -5.53
CA GLY A 181 2.61 11.23 -6.08
C GLY A 181 2.23 11.57 -7.52
N GLU A 182 2.54 12.81 -7.93
CA GLU A 182 2.17 13.34 -9.26
C GLU A 182 2.79 12.55 -10.43
N ASN A 183 3.93 11.93 -10.22
CA ASN A 183 4.66 11.17 -11.22
C ASN A 183 4.40 9.65 -11.14
N TYR A 184 3.26 9.24 -10.61
CA TYR A 184 2.91 7.83 -10.55
C TYR A 184 2.51 7.30 -11.93
N PHE A 185 3.24 6.29 -12.43
CA PHE A 185 3.05 5.68 -13.75
C PHE A 185 2.15 4.44 -13.75
N GLY A 186 1.49 4.12 -12.65
CA GLY A 186 0.63 2.95 -12.52
C GLY A 186 -0.80 3.19 -12.99
N ASP A 187 -1.60 2.11 -12.92
CA ASP A 187 -3.01 2.14 -13.29
C ASP A 187 -3.83 2.83 -12.20
N ILE A 188 -4.70 3.75 -12.60
CA ILE A 188 -5.63 4.45 -11.70
C ILE A 188 -6.58 3.50 -10.93
N LYS A 189 -6.77 2.28 -11.43
CA LYS A 189 -7.54 1.21 -10.76
C LYS A 189 -7.01 0.84 -9.38
N ILE A 190 -5.76 1.18 -9.06
CA ILE A 190 -5.20 0.98 -7.72
C ILE A 190 -6.01 1.75 -6.66
N VAL A 191 -6.56 2.90 -7.01
CA VAL A 191 -7.45 3.69 -6.15
C VAL A 191 -8.72 2.87 -5.85
N ASP A 192 -9.39 2.35 -6.87
CA ASP A 192 -10.65 1.61 -6.72
C ASP A 192 -10.47 0.36 -5.83
N VAL A 193 -9.35 -0.34 -5.98
CA VAL A 193 -9.03 -1.51 -5.15
C VAL A 193 -8.85 -1.11 -3.69
N ASN A 194 -8.11 -0.04 -3.41
CA ASN A 194 -7.91 0.42 -2.04
C ASN A 194 -9.20 0.96 -1.41
N ILE A 195 -10.05 1.65 -2.18
CA ILE A 195 -11.40 2.06 -1.74
C ILE A 195 -12.25 0.83 -1.36
N ARG A 196 -12.21 -0.23 -2.17
CA ARG A 196 -12.93 -1.47 -1.85
C ARG A 196 -12.42 -2.11 -0.54
N ARG A 197 -11.10 -2.15 -0.34
CA ARG A 197 -10.48 -2.65 0.90
C ARG A 197 -10.87 -1.81 2.11
N LEU A 198 -10.84 -0.48 1.97
CA LEU A 198 -11.29 0.44 3.01
C LEU A 198 -12.75 0.18 3.39
N ARG A 199 -13.65 0.09 2.42
CA ARG A 199 -15.08 -0.22 2.68
C ARG A 199 -15.25 -1.50 3.48
N MET A 200 -14.49 -2.56 3.18
CA MET A 200 -14.55 -3.80 3.95
C MET A 200 -14.14 -3.64 5.42
N LYS A 201 -13.38 -2.59 5.75
CA LYS A 201 -12.91 -2.31 7.12
C LYS A 201 -13.79 -1.31 7.87
N ILE A 202 -14.41 -0.37 7.16
CA ILE A 202 -15.10 0.78 7.79
C ILE A 202 -16.62 0.74 7.65
N GLU A 203 -17.16 0.11 6.60
CA GLU A 203 -18.62 0.04 6.36
C GLU A 203 -19.22 -1.21 7.00
N GLU A 204 -20.50 -1.16 7.34
CA GLU A 204 -21.24 -2.36 7.77
C GLU A 204 -21.59 -3.23 6.56
N ASP A 205 -22.00 -2.61 5.46
CA ASP A 205 -22.19 -3.26 4.17
C ASP A 205 -21.30 -2.56 3.11
N PRO A 206 -20.18 -3.18 2.71
CA PRO A 206 -19.30 -2.62 1.68
C PRO A 206 -19.94 -2.42 0.32
N SER A 207 -21.04 -3.13 0.00
CA SER A 207 -21.78 -3.01 -1.26
C SER A 207 -22.76 -1.84 -1.27
N SER A 208 -23.18 -1.37 -0.09
CA SER A 208 -24.05 -0.22 0.12
C SER A 208 -23.40 0.79 1.10
N PRO A 209 -22.30 1.42 0.71
CA PRO A 209 -21.48 2.23 1.61
C PRO A 209 -22.21 3.49 2.05
N GLN A 210 -22.16 3.79 3.35
CA GLN A 210 -22.76 4.97 3.95
C GLN A 210 -21.78 6.14 4.01
N TYR A 211 -20.52 5.88 4.34
CA TYR A 211 -19.50 6.90 4.55
C TYR A 211 -18.65 7.15 3.32
N LEU A 212 -18.11 6.10 2.71
CA LEU A 212 -17.22 6.19 1.56
C LEU A 212 -18.01 5.90 0.27
N THR A 213 -18.70 6.92 -0.23
CA THR A 213 -19.63 6.78 -1.35
C THR A 213 -18.94 6.98 -2.70
N THR A 214 -19.53 6.40 -3.76
CA THR A 214 -19.07 6.59 -5.15
C THR A 214 -19.78 7.77 -5.80
N VAL A 215 -19.01 8.65 -6.41
CA VAL A 215 -19.53 9.67 -7.35
C VAL A 215 -19.29 9.14 -8.76
N TRP A 216 -20.35 8.65 -9.41
CA TRP A 216 -20.27 7.97 -10.69
C TRP A 216 -19.59 8.84 -11.77
N GLY A 217 -18.69 8.23 -12.52
CA GLY A 217 -17.94 8.93 -13.56
C GLY A 217 -16.84 9.89 -13.05
N PHE A 218 -16.77 10.13 -11.73
CA PHE A 218 -15.85 11.11 -11.15
C PHE A 218 -14.86 10.45 -10.17
N GLY A 219 -15.32 9.97 -9.04
CA GLY A 219 -14.45 9.42 -8.02
C GLY A 219 -15.18 9.03 -6.74
N TYR A 220 -14.71 9.52 -5.62
CA TYR A 220 -15.21 9.13 -4.31
C TYR A 220 -15.45 10.33 -3.40
N LYS A 221 -16.32 10.16 -2.43
CA LYS A 221 -16.68 11.18 -1.47
C LYS A 221 -16.82 10.58 -0.08
N TRP A 222 -16.25 11.25 0.92
CA TRP A 222 -16.55 10.99 2.32
C TRP A 222 -17.82 11.72 2.71
N THR A 223 -18.83 10.99 3.12
CA THR A 223 -20.15 11.53 3.51
C THR A 223 -20.29 11.47 5.03
N VAL A 224 -20.71 12.59 5.66
CA VAL A 224 -20.96 12.71 7.10
C VAL A 224 -22.32 13.33 7.32
#